data_fd07e84da1a49769fcd7b97286fe568c
#
_entry.id   fd07e84da1a49769fcd7b97286fe568c
#
_cell.length_a   1.000
_cell.length_b   1.000
_cell.length_c   1.000
_cell.angle_alpha   90.00
_cell.angle_beta   90.00
_cell.angle_gamma   90.00
#
_symmetry.space_group_name_H-M   'P 1'
#
loop_
_entity.id
_entity.type
_entity.pdbx_description
1 polymer ?
#
loop_
_entity_poly.entity_id
_entity_poly.type
_entity_poly.pdbx_seq_one_letter_code
_entity_poly.pdbx_strand_id
1 'polypeptide(L)'
;MTVESTAARKPRRSAGSKAGTTGTERTTRTTARKSAEPELVQLLTPEGKRVKNAKNAEYAKYVAGVTPEELRGLYRDMVLTRRFDAEATALQRQGELGLWASLLGQEAAQIGSGRALRDDDYVFPTYREHGVAWCRGVDPTNLLGMFRGVNNGGWDPNGNNFHLYTIVIGSQTLHATGYAMGVAKDGADSAVIAYFGDGASSQGDVAESFTFSAVYNAPVVFFCQNNQWAISEPTEKQTRVPLYQRAQGYGFPGVRVDGNDVLACLAVTRWALDRARDGEGPTLVEAYTYRMGAHTTSDDPTKYRADEEREAWEAKDPILRLRRHLEASNHTDEGFFAELEAESEALGRRVREAVRAMPDPDRFAIFENVYADGHALVDEERAQFAAYQASFATESESGFVAGSGGN
;
A
#
# COMPACT_ATOMS: atom_id res chain seq x y z
N MET A 1 30.38 32.18 -38.18
CA MET A 1 31.77 31.69 -38.25
C MET A 1 31.73 30.19 -38.37
N THR A 2 32.01 29.73 -39.54
CA THR A 2 32.23 28.37 -40.02
C THR A 2 33.49 27.80 -39.40
N VAL A 3 33.50 26.49 -39.05
CA VAL A 3 34.60 25.58 -39.37
C VAL A 3 34.08 24.13 -39.31
N GLU A 4 34.18 23.53 -40.46
CA GLU A 4 34.18 22.10 -40.75
C GLU A 4 35.34 21.37 -40.06
N SER A 5 35.27 20.06 -39.81
CA SER A 5 35.97 19.10 -40.64
C SER A 5 35.85 17.66 -40.10
N THR A 6 35.38 16.85 -40.99
CA THR A 6 35.45 15.40 -41.14
C THR A 6 36.83 14.76 -40.87
N ALA A 7 36.85 13.53 -40.32
CA ALA A 7 37.78 12.48 -40.75
C ALA A 7 37.26 11.06 -40.39
N ALA A 8 36.91 10.32 -41.45
CA ALA A 8 36.66 8.90 -41.44
C ALA A 8 37.96 8.10 -41.26
N ARG A 9 37.94 7.03 -40.46
CA ARG A 9 39.02 6.00 -40.47
C ARG A 9 38.46 4.65 -40.92
N LYS A 10 39.08 4.17 -42.00
CA LYS A 10 38.88 2.85 -42.61
C LYS A 10 39.40 1.70 -41.72
N PRO A 11 38.87 0.48 -41.91
CA PRO A 11 39.26 -0.70 -41.14
C PRO A 11 40.56 -1.34 -41.68
N ARG A 12 41.38 -1.81 -40.75
CA ARG A 12 42.57 -2.65 -41.04
C ARG A 12 42.15 -4.12 -41.05
N ARG A 13 42.43 -4.79 -42.16
CA ARG A 13 42.53 -6.26 -42.29
C ARG A 13 43.88 -6.73 -41.73
N SER A 14 43.89 -7.83 -40.97
CA SER A 14 45.05 -8.74 -40.91
C SER A 14 44.58 -10.10 -40.44
N ALA A 15 44.76 -11.03 -41.26
CA ALA A 15 45.63 -12.21 -41.26
C ALA A 15 45.38 -13.21 -40.12
N GLY A 16 44.95 -14.40 -40.55
CA GLY A 16 44.63 -15.54 -39.72
C GLY A 16 45.84 -16.20 -39.06
N SER A 17 45.57 -16.87 -37.97
CA SER A 17 46.39 -17.95 -37.43
C SER A 17 45.46 -19.03 -36.88
N LYS A 18 45.62 -20.24 -37.42
CA LYS A 18 45.02 -21.48 -36.94
C LYS A 18 45.81 -21.96 -35.74
N ALA A 19 45.18 -22.32 -34.65
CA ALA A 19 45.62 -23.42 -33.77
C ALA A 19 44.57 -23.76 -32.68
N GLY A 20 44.19 -25.01 -32.58
CA GLY A 20 44.09 -25.76 -31.33
C GLY A 20 42.78 -25.68 -30.56
N THR A 21 41.84 -26.56 -30.90
CA THR A 21 40.76 -27.02 -30.04
C THR A 21 41.28 -27.70 -28.78
N THR A 22 41.03 -27.13 -27.59
CA THR A 22 40.84 -27.90 -26.38
C THR A 22 39.61 -27.33 -25.65
N GLY A 23 38.52 -28.08 -25.74
CA GLY A 23 37.31 -27.77 -25.06
C GLY A 23 37.50 -27.89 -23.54
N THR A 24 37.41 -26.75 -22.88
CA THR A 24 37.19 -26.74 -21.40
C THR A 24 35.73 -26.45 -21.21
N GLU A 25 34.94 -27.48 -21.00
CA GLU A 25 33.56 -27.37 -20.47
C GLU A 25 33.64 -26.61 -19.16
N ARG A 26 33.24 -25.37 -19.20
CA ARG A 26 32.99 -24.57 -18.01
C ARG A 26 31.67 -25.01 -17.40
N THR A 27 31.75 -26.08 -16.58
CA THR A 27 30.65 -26.51 -15.69
C THR A 27 30.34 -25.33 -14.77
N THR A 28 29.31 -24.58 -15.12
CA THR A 28 28.67 -23.64 -14.20
C THR A 28 28.01 -24.45 -13.11
N ARG A 29 28.77 -24.69 -12.05
CA ARG A 29 28.25 -25.22 -10.78
C ARG A 29 27.39 -24.11 -10.16
N THR A 30 26.14 -24.02 -10.57
CA THR A 30 25.11 -23.31 -9.84
C THR A 30 24.80 -24.16 -8.60
N THR A 31 25.62 -24.03 -7.56
CA THR A 31 25.22 -24.44 -6.23
C THR A 31 24.14 -23.48 -5.79
N ALA A 32 22.89 -23.84 -6.03
CA ALA A 32 21.77 -23.24 -5.33
C ALA A 32 22.06 -23.44 -3.82
N ARG A 33 22.58 -22.41 -3.19
CA ARG A 33 22.60 -22.29 -1.74
C ARG A 33 21.11 -22.32 -1.37
N LYS A 34 20.64 -23.45 -0.79
CA LYS A 34 19.40 -23.46 -0.03
C LYS A 34 19.57 -22.36 1.01
N SER A 35 19.09 -21.16 0.72
CA SER A 35 18.97 -20.10 1.72
C SER A 35 18.07 -20.70 2.79
N ALA A 36 18.55 -20.75 4.04
CA ALA A 36 17.67 -20.98 5.17
C ALA A 36 16.46 -20.05 4.98
N GLU A 37 15.25 -20.57 5.15
CA GLU A 37 14.05 -19.73 5.08
C GLU A 37 14.28 -18.53 6.00
N PRO A 38 14.02 -17.32 5.51
CA PRO A 38 14.26 -16.13 6.32
C PRO A 38 13.45 -16.22 7.60
N GLU A 39 14.04 -15.77 8.67
CA GLU A 39 13.42 -15.73 9.99
C GLU A 39 12.12 -14.93 9.93
N LEU A 40 10.99 -15.58 10.22
CA LEU A 40 9.64 -15.02 10.08
C LEU A 40 8.92 -15.14 11.43
N VAL A 41 8.45 -14.00 11.96
CA VAL A 41 7.56 -14.00 13.12
C VAL A 41 6.18 -14.47 12.69
N GLN A 42 5.69 -15.56 13.27
CA GLN A 42 4.40 -16.15 12.99
C GLN A 42 3.75 -16.65 14.30
N LEU A 43 2.52 -16.26 14.56
CA LEU A 43 1.75 -16.67 15.75
C LEU A 43 0.59 -17.62 15.42
N LEU A 44 0.12 -17.62 14.17
CA LEU A 44 -0.85 -18.58 13.65
C LEU A 44 -0.28 -19.28 12.40
N THR A 45 -0.48 -20.58 12.28
CA THR A 45 -0.22 -21.29 11.03
C THR A 45 -1.34 -21.01 10.01
N PRO A 46 -1.17 -21.30 8.70
CA PRO A 46 -2.25 -21.18 7.72
C PRO A 46 -3.52 -21.97 8.09
N GLU A 47 -3.38 -23.03 8.89
CA GLU A 47 -4.50 -23.84 9.41
C GLU A 47 -5.13 -23.25 10.68
N GLY A 48 -4.73 -22.05 11.11
CA GLY A 48 -5.27 -21.36 12.29
C GLY A 48 -4.75 -21.87 13.64
N LYS A 49 -3.69 -22.68 13.66
CA LYS A 49 -3.11 -23.21 14.90
C LYS A 49 -2.10 -22.24 15.50
N ARG A 50 -2.09 -22.07 16.83
CA ARG A 50 -1.10 -21.26 17.53
C ARG A 50 0.32 -21.83 17.37
N VAL A 51 1.24 -20.97 16.97
CA VAL A 51 2.68 -21.28 16.87
C VAL A 51 3.33 -20.96 18.21
N LYS A 52 3.97 -21.95 18.83
CA LYS A 52 4.73 -21.81 20.08
C LYS A 52 6.19 -22.09 19.79
N ASN A 53 7.01 -21.06 19.69
CA ASN A 53 8.46 -21.21 19.62
C ASN A 53 9.14 -20.09 20.42
N ALA A 54 10.41 -20.30 20.82
CA ALA A 54 11.14 -19.34 21.63
C ALA A 54 11.37 -18.00 20.92
N LYS A 55 11.52 -18.01 19.59
CA LYS A 55 11.75 -16.81 18.78
C LYS A 55 10.55 -15.86 18.73
N ASN A 56 9.35 -16.42 18.76
CA ASN A 56 8.10 -15.67 18.75
C ASN A 56 7.68 -15.19 20.15
N ALA A 57 8.32 -15.70 21.21
CA ALA A 57 7.92 -15.41 22.60
C ALA A 57 8.01 -13.92 22.94
N GLU A 58 8.97 -13.22 22.39
CA GLU A 58 9.14 -11.78 22.57
C GLU A 58 7.93 -11.00 22.07
N TYR A 59 7.37 -11.38 20.93
CA TYR A 59 6.22 -10.71 20.31
C TYR A 59 4.90 -11.24 20.84
N ALA A 60 4.80 -12.53 21.15
CA ALA A 60 3.58 -13.17 21.61
C ALA A 60 2.99 -12.52 22.88
N LYS A 61 3.84 -11.92 23.74
CA LYS A 61 3.39 -11.20 24.94
C LYS A 61 2.47 -10.03 24.63
N TYR A 62 2.65 -9.37 23.46
CA TYR A 62 1.85 -8.21 23.05
C TYR A 62 0.42 -8.56 22.63
N VAL A 63 0.13 -9.85 22.46
CA VAL A 63 -1.21 -10.36 22.13
C VAL A 63 -1.69 -11.43 23.12
N ALA A 64 -1.00 -11.58 24.26
CA ALA A 64 -1.36 -12.56 25.28
C ALA A 64 -2.73 -12.27 25.94
N GLY A 65 -3.10 -10.99 26.01
CA GLY A 65 -4.35 -10.51 26.56
C GLY A 65 -5.47 -10.28 25.54
N VAL A 66 -5.27 -10.62 24.27
CA VAL A 66 -6.29 -10.43 23.24
C VAL A 66 -7.50 -11.32 23.51
N THR A 67 -8.66 -10.69 23.69
CA THR A 67 -9.92 -11.36 24.04
C THR A 67 -10.58 -12.01 22.82
N PRO A 68 -11.56 -12.92 23.02
CA PRO A 68 -12.37 -13.44 21.92
C PRO A 68 -13.11 -12.34 21.14
N GLU A 69 -13.55 -11.27 21.81
CA GLU A 69 -14.19 -10.10 21.20
C GLU A 69 -13.24 -9.37 20.25
N GLU A 70 -12.01 -9.13 20.70
CA GLU A 70 -10.97 -8.50 19.88
C GLU A 70 -10.61 -9.38 18.67
N LEU A 71 -10.53 -10.70 18.84
CA LEU A 71 -10.31 -11.64 17.73
C LEU A 71 -11.44 -11.58 16.69
N ARG A 72 -12.70 -11.55 17.15
CA ARG A 72 -13.87 -11.36 16.26
C ARG A 72 -13.83 -9.99 15.58
N GLY A 73 -13.40 -8.95 16.29
CA GLY A 73 -13.21 -7.61 15.74
C GLY A 73 -12.18 -7.57 14.62
N LEU A 74 -11.02 -8.19 14.82
CA LEU A 74 -9.99 -8.33 13.76
C LEU A 74 -10.52 -9.10 12.55
N TYR A 75 -11.26 -10.18 12.76
CA TYR A 75 -11.87 -10.95 11.69
C TYR A 75 -12.90 -10.13 10.91
N ARG A 76 -13.80 -9.45 11.64
CA ARG A 76 -14.82 -8.57 11.09
C ARG A 76 -14.20 -7.48 10.20
N ASP A 77 -13.18 -6.79 10.70
CA ASP A 77 -12.53 -5.71 9.96
C ASP A 77 -11.87 -6.21 8.66
N MET A 78 -11.21 -7.36 8.69
CA MET A 78 -10.64 -7.97 7.48
C MET A 78 -11.72 -8.32 6.45
N VAL A 79 -12.85 -8.90 6.89
CA VAL A 79 -13.97 -9.27 6.00
C VAL A 79 -14.60 -8.01 5.38
N LEU A 80 -14.90 -7.00 6.20
CA LEU A 80 -15.52 -5.76 5.73
C LEU A 80 -14.60 -4.98 4.79
N THR A 81 -13.30 -4.94 5.09
CA THR A 81 -12.32 -4.29 4.23
C THR A 81 -12.19 -5.00 2.88
N ARG A 82 -12.18 -6.34 2.87
CA ARG A 82 -12.20 -7.13 1.62
C ARG A 82 -13.48 -6.89 0.82
N ARG A 83 -14.63 -6.81 1.50
CA ARG A 83 -15.91 -6.50 0.84
C ARG A 83 -15.90 -5.12 0.21
N PHE A 84 -15.37 -4.13 0.93
CA PHE A 84 -15.16 -2.79 0.40
C PHE A 84 -14.27 -2.79 -0.84
N ASP A 85 -13.12 -3.48 -0.79
CA ASP A 85 -12.17 -3.61 -1.89
C ASP A 85 -12.82 -4.25 -3.14
N ALA A 86 -13.61 -5.29 -2.94
CA ALA A 86 -14.35 -5.95 -4.01
C ALA A 86 -15.40 -5.02 -4.64
N GLU A 87 -16.12 -4.24 -3.84
CA GLU A 87 -17.10 -3.26 -4.34
C GLU A 87 -16.42 -2.13 -5.12
N ALA A 88 -15.30 -1.60 -4.61
CA ALA A 88 -14.52 -0.58 -5.32
C ALA A 88 -13.99 -1.08 -6.68
N THR A 89 -13.54 -2.33 -6.72
CA THR A 89 -13.14 -2.99 -7.97
C THR A 89 -14.31 -3.09 -8.96
N ALA A 90 -15.50 -3.46 -8.48
CA ALA A 90 -16.71 -3.54 -9.30
C ALA A 90 -17.13 -2.17 -9.83
N LEU A 91 -17.11 -1.14 -8.99
CA LEU A 91 -17.41 0.25 -9.35
C LEU A 91 -16.44 0.77 -10.42
N GLN A 92 -15.14 0.47 -10.29
CA GLN A 92 -14.18 0.86 -11.31
C GLN A 92 -14.48 0.20 -12.68
N ARG A 93 -14.80 -1.09 -12.67
CA ARG A 93 -15.16 -1.81 -13.91
C ARG A 93 -16.46 -1.30 -14.55
N GLN A 94 -17.32 -0.64 -13.79
CA GLN A 94 -18.54 0.02 -14.27
C GLN A 94 -18.30 1.46 -14.72
N GLY A 95 -17.04 1.96 -14.62
CA GLY A 95 -16.69 3.33 -15.01
C GLY A 95 -16.98 4.40 -13.95
N GLU A 96 -17.40 4.00 -12.74
CA GLU A 96 -17.69 4.92 -11.64
C GLU A 96 -16.41 5.44 -10.97
N LEU A 97 -15.30 4.70 -11.06
CA LEU A 97 -13.97 5.09 -10.60
C LEU A 97 -12.98 5.07 -11.77
N GLY A 98 -12.05 6.02 -11.81
CA GLY A 98 -10.98 6.04 -12.82
C GLY A 98 -9.96 4.92 -12.64
N LEU A 99 -9.66 4.59 -11.38
CA LEU A 99 -8.69 3.58 -10.99
C LEU A 99 -9.07 2.98 -9.63
N TRP A 100 -8.59 1.77 -9.34
CA TRP A 100 -8.58 1.20 -7.99
C TRP A 100 -7.32 0.37 -7.75
N ALA A 101 -6.74 0.50 -6.57
CA ALA A 101 -5.56 -0.25 -6.12
C ALA A 101 -5.99 -1.26 -5.04
N SER A 102 -6.33 -2.47 -5.44
CA SER A 102 -6.84 -3.52 -4.54
C SER A 102 -5.81 -3.90 -3.46
N LEU A 103 -6.29 -4.09 -2.23
CA LEU A 103 -5.51 -4.60 -1.10
C LEU A 103 -5.56 -6.12 -0.95
N LEU A 104 -6.27 -6.82 -1.84
CA LEU A 104 -6.54 -8.25 -1.75
C LEU A 104 -5.29 -9.08 -1.40
N GLY A 105 -5.37 -9.83 -0.31
CA GLY A 105 -4.28 -10.63 0.25
C GLY A 105 -3.46 -9.94 1.34
N GLN A 106 -3.63 -8.63 1.56
CA GLN A 106 -2.87 -7.82 2.51
C GLN A 106 -3.70 -7.38 3.73
N GLU A 107 -4.90 -7.94 3.90
CA GLU A 107 -5.84 -7.54 4.95
C GLU A 107 -5.25 -7.71 6.35
N ALA A 108 -4.56 -8.82 6.61
CA ALA A 108 -3.98 -9.07 7.93
C ALA A 108 -2.84 -8.11 8.28
N ALA A 109 -2.00 -7.76 7.30
CA ALA A 109 -0.94 -6.77 7.50
C ALA A 109 -1.54 -5.40 7.87
N GLN A 110 -2.59 -4.98 7.17
CA GLN A 110 -3.21 -3.67 7.37
C GLN A 110 -4.07 -3.62 8.64
N ILE A 111 -4.94 -4.59 8.86
CA ILE A 111 -5.80 -4.62 10.05
C ILE A 111 -4.98 -4.86 11.31
N GLY A 112 -4.00 -5.79 11.26
CA GLY A 112 -3.14 -6.06 12.41
C GLY A 112 -2.32 -4.83 12.82
N SER A 113 -1.70 -4.14 11.88
CA SER A 113 -0.94 -2.92 12.17
C SER A 113 -1.83 -1.73 12.52
N GLY A 114 -2.96 -1.55 11.82
CA GLY A 114 -3.91 -0.48 12.08
C GLY A 114 -4.54 -0.55 13.48
N ARG A 115 -4.87 -1.76 13.95
CA ARG A 115 -5.41 -2.01 15.30
C ARG A 115 -4.36 -1.98 16.42
N ALA A 116 -3.08 -1.88 16.08
CA ALA A 116 -2.00 -1.66 17.03
C ALA A 116 -1.86 -0.20 17.46
N LEU A 117 -2.37 0.73 16.67
CA LEU A 117 -2.22 2.17 16.87
C LEU A 117 -3.10 2.67 18.02
N ARG A 118 -2.58 3.64 18.77
CA ARG A 118 -3.35 4.48 19.67
C ARG A 118 -4.05 5.60 18.90
N ASP A 119 -5.00 6.26 19.53
CA ASP A 119 -5.76 7.35 18.89
C ASP A 119 -4.85 8.54 18.50
N ASP A 120 -3.80 8.80 19.30
CA ASP A 120 -2.84 9.89 19.12
C ASP A 120 -1.64 9.55 18.21
N ASP A 121 -1.50 8.31 17.76
CA ASP A 121 -0.50 7.93 16.76
C ASP A 121 -0.89 8.45 15.38
N TYR A 122 0.10 8.87 14.58
CA TYR A 122 -0.15 9.42 13.27
C TYR A 122 0.33 8.51 12.13
N VAL A 123 -0.49 8.39 11.08
CA VAL A 123 -0.29 7.46 9.96
C VAL A 123 0.05 8.20 8.67
N PHE A 124 1.12 7.78 8.00
CA PHE A 124 1.47 8.20 6.65
C PHE A 124 1.29 7.02 5.68
N PRO A 125 0.18 6.96 4.94
CA PRO A 125 -0.14 5.87 4.03
C PRO A 125 0.45 6.07 2.63
N THR A 126 0.43 5.00 1.83
CA THR A 126 0.44 5.08 0.37
C THR A 126 -1.01 5.24 -0.15
N TYR A 127 -1.27 4.72 -1.35
CA TYR A 127 -2.61 4.68 -1.97
C TYR A 127 -3.33 3.34 -1.77
N ARG A 128 -2.79 2.41 -0.95
CA ARG A 128 -3.33 1.05 -0.77
C ARG A 128 -3.73 0.70 0.66
N GLU A 129 -3.49 1.56 1.64
CA GLU A 129 -3.75 1.28 3.06
C GLU A 129 -5.22 1.46 3.44
N HIS A 130 -6.14 0.88 2.66
CA HIS A 130 -7.59 0.98 2.88
C HIS A 130 -8.02 0.36 4.20
N GLY A 131 -7.38 -0.75 4.60
CA GLY A 131 -7.63 -1.40 5.89
C GLY A 131 -7.12 -0.58 7.08
N VAL A 132 -6.01 0.14 6.91
CA VAL A 132 -5.53 1.07 7.95
C VAL A 132 -6.44 2.28 8.07
N ALA A 133 -6.88 2.86 6.93
CA ALA A 133 -7.87 3.93 6.91
C ALA A 133 -9.17 3.52 7.63
N TRP A 134 -9.64 2.29 7.39
CA TRP A 134 -10.76 1.68 8.11
C TRP A 134 -10.55 1.70 9.63
N CYS A 135 -9.38 1.24 10.10
CA CYS A 135 -9.02 1.24 11.51
C CYS A 135 -8.95 2.65 12.11
N ARG A 136 -8.63 3.67 11.29
CA ARG A 136 -8.58 5.08 11.69
C ARG A 136 -9.93 5.80 11.57
N GLY A 137 -11.02 5.08 11.27
CA GLY A 137 -12.37 5.64 11.19
C GLY A 137 -12.62 6.51 9.96
N VAL A 138 -11.79 6.41 8.93
CA VAL A 138 -12.07 7.06 7.64
C VAL A 138 -13.23 6.37 6.96
N ASP A 139 -14.27 7.12 6.60
CA ASP A 139 -15.41 6.52 5.88
C ASP A 139 -14.96 5.98 4.51
N PRO A 140 -15.26 4.73 4.18
CA PRO A 140 -14.90 4.13 2.89
C PRO A 140 -15.38 4.94 1.67
N THR A 141 -16.51 5.62 1.77
CA THR A 141 -17.03 6.44 0.67
C THR A 141 -16.14 7.65 0.40
N ASN A 142 -15.55 8.25 1.44
CA ASN A 142 -14.64 9.37 1.30
C ASN A 142 -13.35 8.97 0.57
N LEU A 143 -12.84 7.76 0.80
CA LEU A 143 -11.69 7.22 0.06
C LEU A 143 -11.98 7.12 -1.43
N LEU A 144 -13.17 6.67 -1.80
CA LEU A 144 -13.56 6.48 -3.20
C LEU A 144 -13.74 7.80 -3.96
N GLY A 145 -14.04 8.88 -3.27
CA GLY A 145 -14.12 10.22 -3.88
C GLY A 145 -12.84 10.64 -4.60
N MET A 146 -11.68 10.30 -4.05
CA MET A 146 -10.39 10.55 -4.70
C MET A 146 -10.24 9.71 -5.99
N PHE A 147 -10.62 8.44 -5.96
CA PHE A 147 -10.53 7.55 -7.12
C PHE A 147 -11.63 7.82 -8.17
N ARG A 148 -12.72 8.46 -7.77
CA ARG A 148 -13.73 9.00 -8.68
C ARG A 148 -13.29 10.34 -9.29
N GLY A 149 -12.31 11.02 -8.70
CA GLY A 149 -11.82 12.33 -9.13
C GLY A 149 -12.71 13.51 -8.67
N VAL A 150 -13.52 13.32 -7.62
CA VAL A 150 -14.39 14.37 -7.08
C VAL A 150 -13.76 15.15 -5.93
N ASN A 151 -12.70 14.63 -5.33
CA ASN A 151 -11.93 15.30 -4.29
C ASN A 151 -10.46 14.81 -4.26
N ASN A 152 -9.61 15.50 -3.51
CA ASN A 152 -8.19 15.18 -3.33
C ASN A 152 -7.91 14.42 -2.02
N GLY A 153 -8.94 13.99 -1.33
CA GLY A 153 -8.93 13.31 -0.03
C GLY A 153 -10.18 13.74 0.73
N GLY A 154 -11.16 12.87 0.85
CA GLY A 154 -12.48 13.19 1.39
C GLY A 154 -12.56 13.14 2.93
N TRP A 155 -11.42 13.18 3.64
CA TRP A 155 -11.35 13.13 5.10
C TRP A 155 -10.43 14.22 5.66
N ASP A 156 -10.61 14.54 6.94
CA ASP A 156 -9.69 15.40 7.68
C ASP A 156 -8.50 14.59 8.18
N PRO A 157 -7.28 14.84 7.67
CA PRO A 157 -6.08 14.13 8.10
C PRO A 157 -5.79 14.25 9.59
N ASN A 158 -6.10 15.39 10.19
CA ASN A 158 -5.86 15.63 11.62
C ASN A 158 -6.94 14.99 12.48
N GLY A 159 -8.20 15.04 12.04
CA GLY A 159 -9.32 14.42 12.77
C GLY A 159 -9.23 12.89 12.84
N ASN A 160 -8.64 12.27 11.80
CA ASN A 160 -8.44 10.82 11.76
C ASN A 160 -7.03 10.39 12.15
N ASN A 161 -6.08 11.32 12.34
CA ASN A 161 -4.64 11.03 12.46
C ASN A 161 -4.16 10.06 11.36
N PHE A 162 -4.66 10.30 10.15
CA PHE A 162 -4.40 9.52 8.95
C PHE A 162 -4.19 10.46 7.77
N HIS A 163 -2.95 10.59 7.34
CA HIS A 163 -2.56 11.51 6.26
C HIS A 163 -3.27 11.17 4.94
N LEU A 164 -3.30 12.14 4.02
CA LEU A 164 -3.82 11.91 2.68
C LEU A 164 -3.00 10.82 1.97
N TYR A 165 -3.65 10.09 1.08
CA TYR A 165 -2.96 9.09 0.27
C TYR A 165 -1.81 9.70 -0.54
N THR A 166 -0.69 8.99 -0.53
CA THR A 166 0.51 9.39 -1.26
C THR A 166 0.65 8.58 -2.53
N ILE A 167 0.61 9.25 -3.67
CA ILE A 167 0.80 8.64 -5.00
C ILE A 167 2.26 8.68 -5.42
N VAL A 168 3.02 9.70 -4.99
CA VAL A 168 4.46 9.80 -5.26
C VAL A 168 5.21 8.81 -4.37
N ILE A 169 5.66 7.73 -4.99
CA ILE A 169 6.20 6.55 -4.32
C ILE A 169 7.39 6.90 -3.41
N GLY A 170 7.26 6.59 -2.11
CA GLY A 170 8.32 6.75 -1.12
C GLY A 170 8.32 8.09 -0.37
N SER A 171 7.73 9.16 -0.93
CA SER A 171 7.79 10.51 -0.34
C SER A 171 7.15 10.60 1.05
N GLN A 172 6.13 9.81 1.34
CA GLN A 172 5.48 9.76 2.65
C GLN A 172 6.43 9.38 3.79
N THR A 173 7.51 8.65 3.50
CA THR A 173 8.46 8.22 4.53
C THR A 173 9.28 9.39 5.06
N LEU A 174 9.66 10.35 4.20
CA LEU A 174 10.31 11.60 4.63
C LEU A 174 9.36 12.49 5.43
N HIS A 175 8.10 12.61 5.00
CA HIS A 175 7.09 13.35 5.75
C HIS A 175 6.86 12.74 7.13
N ALA A 176 6.74 11.41 7.21
CA ALA A 176 6.61 10.68 8.47
C ALA A 176 7.82 10.90 9.40
N THR A 177 9.04 10.86 8.86
CA THR A 177 10.26 11.11 9.61
C THR A 177 10.28 12.54 10.15
N GLY A 178 9.95 13.54 9.32
CA GLY A 178 9.88 14.95 9.76
C GLY A 178 8.82 15.17 10.84
N TYR A 179 7.64 14.56 10.68
CA TYR A 179 6.57 14.63 11.68
C TYR A 179 7.01 13.97 13.01
N ALA A 180 7.64 12.79 12.95
CA ALA A 180 8.17 12.09 14.12
C ALA A 180 9.26 12.90 14.84
N MET A 181 10.12 13.60 14.09
CA MET A 181 11.08 14.55 14.69
C MET A 181 10.38 15.69 15.42
N GLY A 182 9.23 16.16 14.92
CA GLY A 182 8.37 17.13 15.61
C GLY A 182 7.82 16.55 16.90
N VAL A 183 7.22 15.36 16.87
CA VAL A 183 6.71 14.62 18.04
C VAL A 183 7.78 14.51 19.13
N ALA A 184 9.00 14.11 18.76
CA ALA A 184 10.12 14.02 19.71
C ALA A 184 10.52 15.38 20.31
N LYS A 185 10.50 16.46 19.52
CA LYS A 185 10.81 17.82 19.99
C LYS A 185 9.75 18.37 20.94
N ASP A 186 8.50 18.04 20.71
CA ASP A 186 7.40 18.44 21.56
C ASP A 186 7.32 17.61 22.86
N GLY A 187 8.11 16.52 22.94
CA GLY A 187 8.10 15.60 24.08
C GLY A 187 6.77 14.84 24.21
N ALA A 188 6.06 14.63 23.09
CA ALA A 188 4.80 13.91 23.06
C ALA A 188 5.03 12.39 23.13
N ASP A 189 4.09 11.68 23.79
CA ASP A 189 4.09 10.21 23.92
C ASP A 189 3.24 9.55 22.82
N SER A 190 3.49 9.94 21.57
CA SER A 190 2.88 9.34 20.39
C SER A 190 3.94 8.81 19.43
N ALA A 191 3.55 7.86 18.59
CA ALA A 191 4.41 7.32 17.56
C ALA A 191 3.86 7.62 16.17
N VAL A 192 4.75 7.55 15.19
CA VAL A 192 4.39 7.71 13.76
C VAL A 192 4.60 6.39 13.04
N ILE A 193 3.68 6.05 12.14
CA ILE A 193 3.85 4.89 11.27
C ILE A 193 3.81 5.32 9.80
N ALA A 194 4.80 4.88 9.03
CA ALA A 194 4.90 5.11 7.59
C ALA A 194 4.74 3.79 6.85
N TYR A 195 3.72 3.69 6.01
CA TYR A 195 3.50 2.52 5.17
C TYR A 195 4.15 2.70 3.80
N PHE A 196 4.72 1.62 3.27
CA PHE A 196 5.25 1.59 1.91
C PHE A 196 5.34 0.14 1.39
N GLY A 197 5.36 -0.03 0.07
CA GLY A 197 5.54 -1.33 -0.57
C GLY A 197 7.02 -1.68 -0.78
N ASP A 198 7.29 -2.94 -1.13
CA ASP A 198 8.63 -3.42 -1.49
C ASP A 198 9.26 -2.60 -2.63
N GLY A 199 8.48 -2.21 -3.63
CA GLY A 199 8.95 -1.34 -4.72
C GLY A 199 9.43 0.03 -4.25
N ALA A 200 8.74 0.64 -3.29
CA ALA A 200 9.13 1.92 -2.71
C ALA A 200 10.46 1.85 -1.97
N SER A 201 10.84 0.68 -1.47
CA SER A 201 12.13 0.49 -0.79
C SER A 201 13.35 0.76 -1.66
N SER A 202 13.16 0.89 -2.98
CA SER A 202 14.19 1.24 -3.95
C SER A 202 14.31 2.74 -4.21
N GLN A 203 13.42 3.56 -3.62
CA GLN A 203 13.48 5.03 -3.73
C GLN A 203 14.50 5.62 -2.75
N GLY A 204 15.18 6.69 -3.19
CA GLY A 204 16.12 7.43 -2.35
C GLY A 204 15.47 7.99 -1.09
N ASP A 205 14.24 8.48 -1.20
CA ASP A 205 13.46 9.04 -0.09
C ASP A 205 13.35 8.08 1.09
N VAL A 206 13.17 6.78 0.83
CA VAL A 206 13.11 5.75 1.88
C VAL A 206 14.48 5.59 2.57
N ALA A 207 15.58 5.58 1.80
CA ALA A 207 16.92 5.48 2.34
C ALA A 207 17.29 6.71 3.21
N GLU A 208 16.94 7.90 2.73
CA GLU A 208 17.15 9.14 3.49
C GLU A 208 16.26 9.20 4.74
N SER A 209 15.01 8.73 4.67
CA SER A 209 14.16 8.60 5.84
C SER A 209 14.77 7.73 6.92
N PHE A 210 15.38 6.60 6.54
CA PHE A 210 16.09 5.72 7.48
C PHE A 210 17.29 6.42 8.11
N THR A 211 18.07 7.16 7.31
CA THR A 211 19.21 7.95 7.78
C THR A 211 18.78 8.99 8.81
N PHE A 212 17.81 9.84 8.44
CA PHE A 212 17.35 10.91 9.34
C PHE A 212 16.69 10.36 10.60
N SER A 213 15.83 9.36 10.47
CA SER A 213 15.15 8.79 11.63
C SER A 213 16.13 8.14 12.63
N ALA A 214 17.17 7.48 12.14
CA ALA A 214 18.22 6.90 12.98
C ALA A 214 19.04 7.97 13.70
N VAL A 215 19.52 8.99 12.95
CA VAL A 215 20.37 10.05 13.49
C VAL A 215 19.66 10.90 14.53
N TYR A 216 18.35 11.20 14.29
CA TYR A 216 17.53 12.01 15.20
C TYR A 216 16.74 11.18 16.21
N ASN A 217 16.91 9.88 16.23
CA ASN A 217 16.17 8.96 17.10
C ASN A 217 14.66 9.18 17.05
N ALA A 218 14.13 9.38 15.83
CA ALA A 218 12.72 9.73 15.63
C ALA A 218 11.79 8.56 15.97
N PRO A 219 10.64 8.80 16.67
CA PRO A 219 9.69 7.76 17.06
C PRO A 219 8.83 7.31 15.85
N VAL A 220 9.45 6.65 14.88
CA VAL A 220 8.79 6.21 13.65
C VAL A 220 8.91 4.71 13.42
N VAL A 221 7.80 4.08 13.04
CA VAL A 221 7.74 2.71 12.55
C VAL A 221 7.62 2.73 11.04
N PHE A 222 8.58 2.16 10.35
CA PHE A 222 8.55 1.93 8.91
C PHE A 222 7.90 0.58 8.64
N PHE A 223 6.68 0.56 8.11
CA PHE A 223 5.93 -0.66 7.85
C PHE A 223 5.93 -0.98 6.36
N CYS A 224 6.82 -1.87 5.95
CA CYS A 224 6.94 -2.32 4.57
C CYS A 224 5.98 -3.49 4.29
N GLN A 225 4.95 -3.27 3.50
CA GLN A 225 4.11 -4.34 2.96
C GLN A 225 4.83 -4.98 1.77
N ASN A 226 5.70 -5.97 2.05
CA ASN A 226 6.37 -6.73 1.00
C ASN A 226 5.36 -7.72 0.39
N ASN A 227 4.61 -7.24 -0.59
CA ASN A 227 3.65 -8.05 -1.34
C ASN A 227 4.28 -8.73 -2.57
N GLN A 228 5.61 -8.69 -2.65
CA GLN A 228 6.51 -9.37 -3.58
C GLN A 228 6.50 -8.84 -5.02
N TRP A 229 5.70 -7.83 -5.34
CA TRP A 229 5.58 -7.31 -6.69
C TRP A 229 5.51 -5.78 -6.73
N ALA A 230 6.53 -5.13 -7.26
CA ALA A 230 6.50 -3.73 -7.65
C ALA A 230 5.95 -3.61 -9.08
N ILE A 231 4.64 -3.45 -9.23
CA ILE A 231 3.92 -3.59 -10.51
C ILE A 231 4.24 -4.98 -11.10
N SER A 232 5.16 -5.06 -12.04
CA SER A 232 5.59 -6.28 -12.76
C SER A 232 6.99 -6.78 -12.36
N GLU A 233 7.69 -6.07 -11.45
CA GLU A 233 9.02 -6.48 -11.00
C GLU A 233 8.95 -7.23 -9.65
N PRO A 234 9.42 -8.48 -9.58
CA PRO A 234 9.44 -9.23 -8.34
C PRO A 234 10.52 -8.70 -7.38
N THR A 235 10.27 -8.84 -6.07
CA THR A 235 11.18 -8.32 -5.03
C THR A 235 12.60 -8.86 -5.14
N GLU A 236 12.80 -10.06 -5.62
CA GLU A 236 14.12 -10.67 -5.83
C GLU A 236 15.01 -9.93 -6.84
N LYS A 237 14.41 -9.18 -7.76
CA LYS A 237 15.15 -8.30 -8.67
C LYS A 237 15.46 -6.93 -8.05
N GLN A 238 14.82 -6.57 -6.97
CA GLN A 238 14.98 -5.28 -6.30
C GLN A 238 15.96 -5.35 -5.14
N THR A 239 16.11 -6.52 -4.50
CA THR A 239 16.99 -6.70 -3.36
C THR A 239 17.62 -8.09 -3.33
N ARG A 240 18.85 -8.18 -2.81
CA ARG A 240 19.56 -9.46 -2.61
C ARG A 240 19.39 -10.02 -1.22
N VAL A 241 18.89 -9.21 -0.29
CA VAL A 241 18.66 -9.58 1.10
C VAL A 241 17.23 -9.25 1.48
N PRO A 242 16.62 -9.95 2.44
CA PRO A 242 15.32 -9.56 2.98
C PRO A 242 15.33 -8.08 3.40
N LEU A 243 14.21 -7.37 3.14
CA LEU A 243 14.17 -5.91 3.31
C LEU A 243 14.40 -5.47 4.76
N TYR A 244 13.89 -6.22 5.74
CA TYR A 244 14.09 -5.90 7.15
C TYR A 244 15.57 -5.83 7.57
N GLN A 245 16.46 -6.56 6.88
CA GLN A 245 17.90 -6.55 7.19
C GLN A 245 18.57 -5.23 6.83
N ARG A 246 17.96 -4.41 5.97
CA ARG A 246 18.51 -3.08 5.63
C ARG A 246 18.57 -2.17 6.85
N ALA A 247 17.65 -2.29 7.79
CA ALA A 247 17.61 -1.50 9.03
C ALA A 247 18.93 -1.55 9.82
N GLN A 248 19.59 -2.72 9.85
CA GLN A 248 20.88 -2.89 10.50
C GLN A 248 21.97 -1.94 9.96
N GLY A 249 21.96 -1.70 8.65
CA GLY A 249 22.92 -0.79 8.00
C GLY A 249 22.76 0.66 8.44
N TYR A 250 21.57 1.04 8.94
CA TYR A 250 21.24 2.36 9.45
C TYR A 250 21.31 2.45 10.98
N GLY A 251 21.53 1.33 11.68
CA GLY A 251 21.74 1.30 13.14
C GLY A 251 20.46 1.11 13.96
N PHE A 252 19.37 0.64 13.38
CA PHE A 252 18.14 0.35 14.11
C PHE A 252 17.59 -1.05 13.79
N PRO A 253 16.66 -1.61 14.60
CA PRO A 253 16.18 -2.96 14.41
C PRO A 253 15.25 -3.09 13.21
N GLY A 254 15.33 -4.26 12.57
CA GLY A 254 14.38 -4.71 11.54
C GLY A 254 13.82 -6.08 11.90
N VAL A 255 12.55 -6.29 11.66
CA VAL A 255 11.84 -7.54 11.90
C VAL A 255 10.99 -7.94 10.68
N ARG A 256 10.96 -9.24 10.37
CA ARG A 256 10.10 -9.78 9.33
C ARG A 256 8.95 -10.55 9.98
N VAL A 257 7.74 -10.20 9.60
CA VAL A 257 6.51 -10.82 10.10
C VAL A 257 5.71 -11.47 8.96
N ASP A 258 5.03 -12.57 9.24
CA ASP A 258 4.04 -13.16 8.33
C ASP A 258 2.87 -12.19 8.17
N GLY A 259 2.85 -11.48 7.04
CA GLY A 259 1.85 -10.45 6.72
C GLY A 259 0.43 -11.02 6.49
N ASN A 260 0.28 -12.34 6.44
CA ASN A 260 -1.01 -13.03 6.38
C ASN A 260 -1.47 -13.55 7.76
N ASP A 261 -0.71 -13.26 8.83
CA ASP A 261 -1.05 -13.56 10.21
C ASP A 261 -1.38 -12.26 10.96
N VAL A 262 -2.67 -11.99 11.13
CA VAL A 262 -3.13 -10.74 11.77
C VAL A 262 -2.64 -10.59 13.21
N LEU A 263 -2.51 -11.69 13.97
CA LEU A 263 -2.00 -11.64 15.33
C LEU A 263 -0.50 -11.36 15.38
N ALA A 264 0.27 -11.91 14.44
CA ALA A 264 1.69 -11.60 14.34
C ALA A 264 1.90 -10.15 13.92
N CYS A 265 1.13 -9.65 12.94
CA CYS A 265 1.17 -8.24 12.53
C CYS A 265 0.80 -7.30 13.69
N LEU A 266 -0.26 -7.60 14.44
CA LEU A 266 -0.67 -6.85 15.63
C LEU A 266 0.45 -6.83 16.69
N ALA A 267 1.01 -8.01 17.01
CA ALA A 267 2.02 -8.15 18.05
C ALA A 267 3.31 -7.40 17.71
N VAL A 268 3.83 -7.59 16.49
CA VAL A 268 5.08 -6.96 16.04
C VAL A 268 4.90 -5.45 15.93
N THR A 269 3.74 -4.98 15.47
CA THR A 269 3.48 -3.54 15.37
C THR A 269 3.36 -2.90 16.75
N ARG A 270 2.67 -3.52 17.72
CA ARG A 270 2.65 -3.04 19.11
C ARG A 270 4.05 -2.95 19.70
N TRP A 271 4.87 -3.98 19.51
CA TRP A 271 6.27 -3.97 19.93
C TRP A 271 7.06 -2.81 19.31
N ALA A 272 6.92 -2.57 18.03
CA ALA A 272 7.64 -1.51 17.34
C ALA A 272 7.18 -0.10 17.77
N LEU A 273 5.87 0.08 17.99
CA LEU A 273 5.30 1.34 18.47
C LEU A 273 5.70 1.65 19.91
N ASP A 274 5.71 0.64 20.80
CA ASP A 274 6.16 0.83 22.18
C ASP A 274 7.63 1.26 22.22
N ARG A 275 8.50 0.60 21.44
CA ARG A 275 9.89 1.01 21.29
C ARG A 275 10.05 2.48 20.85
N ALA A 276 9.24 2.89 19.86
CA ALA A 276 9.26 4.27 19.37
C ALA A 276 8.88 5.25 20.48
N ARG A 277 7.81 4.96 21.24
CA ARG A 277 7.35 5.79 22.37
C ARG A 277 8.35 5.82 23.54
N ASP A 278 9.00 4.68 23.81
CA ASP A 278 10.02 4.57 24.85
C ASP A 278 11.35 5.28 24.48
N GLY A 279 11.39 5.96 23.32
CA GLY A 279 12.58 6.68 22.87
C GLY A 279 13.70 5.77 22.36
N GLU A 280 13.39 4.52 21.99
CA GLU A 280 14.38 3.58 21.43
C GLU A 280 14.58 3.76 19.91
N GLY A 281 13.95 4.78 19.32
CA GLY A 281 14.12 5.19 17.94
C GLY A 281 13.32 4.35 16.94
N PRO A 282 13.68 4.42 15.64
CA PRO A 282 12.91 3.82 14.57
C PRO A 282 12.98 2.30 14.58
N THR A 283 12.00 1.68 13.89
CA THR A 283 11.95 0.23 13.64
C THR A 283 11.47 -0.02 12.22
N LEU A 284 12.08 -0.97 11.49
CA LEU A 284 11.57 -1.45 10.21
C LEU A 284 10.83 -2.78 10.39
N VAL A 285 9.56 -2.79 10.08
CA VAL A 285 8.74 -4.01 10.00
C VAL A 285 8.56 -4.38 8.53
N GLU A 286 9.02 -5.55 8.12
CA GLU A 286 8.71 -6.16 6.82
C GLU A 286 7.56 -7.14 7.00
N ALA A 287 6.34 -6.75 6.63
CA ALA A 287 5.20 -7.65 6.53
C ALA A 287 5.28 -8.42 5.21
N TYR A 288 5.73 -9.67 5.29
CA TYR A 288 5.87 -10.54 4.14
C TYR A 288 4.52 -11.16 3.79
N THR A 289 3.94 -10.66 2.72
CA THR A 289 2.58 -10.98 2.26
C THR A 289 2.58 -11.20 0.74
N TYR A 290 1.41 -11.16 0.13
CA TYR A 290 1.29 -11.30 -1.31
C TYR A 290 0.12 -10.48 -1.87
N ARG A 291 0.37 -9.78 -2.98
CA ARG A 291 -0.68 -9.09 -3.72
C ARG A 291 -1.43 -10.11 -4.59
N MET A 292 -2.56 -10.62 -4.12
CA MET A 292 -3.36 -11.60 -4.86
C MET A 292 -4.04 -11.00 -6.09
N GLY A 293 -4.41 -9.73 -6.04
CA GLY A 293 -4.99 -8.98 -7.16
C GLY A 293 -3.95 -8.45 -8.15
N ALA A 294 -4.41 -7.77 -9.17
CA ALA A 294 -3.58 -6.94 -10.04
C ALA A 294 -2.96 -5.76 -9.27
N HIS A 295 -1.94 -5.11 -9.83
CA HIS A 295 -1.37 -3.91 -9.21
C HIS A 295 -2.43 -2.81 -9.03
N THR A 296 -3.17 -2.56 -10.10
CA THR A 296 -4.38 -1.74 -10.12
C THR A 296 -5.37 -2.35 -11.10
N THR A 297 -6.58 -1.82 -11.14
CA THR A 297 -7.61 -2.29 -12.11
C THR A 297 -7.25 -2.07 -13.58
N SER A 298 -6.22 -1.28 -13.87
CA SER A 298 -5.68 -1.06 -15.22
C SER A 298 -4.52 -2.01 -15.57
N ASP A 299 -4.11 -2.89 -14.66
CA ASP A 299 -3.00 -3.83 -14.81
C ASP A 299 -3.51 -5.23 -15.17
N ASP A 300 -2.70 -5.97 -15.93
CA ASP A 300 -2.93 -7.36 -16.29
C ASP A 300 -1.80 -8.26 -15.77
N PRO A 301 -1.96 -8.86 -14.59
CA PRO A 301 -0.91 -9.65 -13.95
C PRO A 301 -0.59 -10.95 -14.71
N THR A 302 -1.44 -11.43 -15.61
CA THR A 302 -1.18 -12.65 -16.37
C THR A 302 0.02 -12.52 -17.31
N LYS A 303 0.44 -11.29 -17.59
CA LYS A 303 1.61 -11.00 -18.46
C LYS A 303 2.96 -11.22 -17.76
N TYR A 304 3.00 -11.29 -16.44
CA TYR A 304 4.27 -11.34 -15.70
C TYR A 304 4.28 -12.28 -14.50
N ARG A 305 3.12 -12.83 -14.10
CA ARG A 305 2.98 -13.64 -12.91
C ARG A 305 2.26 -14.97 -13.21
N ALA A 306 2.79 -16.06 -12.67
CA ALA A 306 2.20 -17.38 -12.84
C ALA A 306 1.00 -17.60 -11.89
N ASP A 307 0.00 -18.36 -12.33
CA ASP A 307 -1.19 -18.67 -11.53
C ASP A 307 -0.86 -19.55 -10.32
N GLU A 308 0.10 -20.47 -10.44
CA GLU A 308 0.52 -21.37 -9.37
C GLU A 308 1.07 -20.60 -8.15
N GLU A 309 1.73 -19.46 -8.39
CA GLU A 309 2.21 -18.58 -7.31
C GLU A 309 1.03 -18.00 -6.53
N ARG A 310 0.01 -17.50 -7.21
CA ARG A 310 -1.20 -16.97 -6.62
C ARG A 310 -1.96 -18.04 -5.83
N GLU A 311 -2.14 -19.22 -6.39
CA GLU A 311 -2.81 -20.36 -5.74
C GLU A 311 -2.10 -20.78 -4.44
N ALA A 312 -0.76 -20.81 -4.45
CA ALA A 312 0.03 -21.09 -3.26
C ALA A 312 -0.19 -20.09 -2.12
N TRP A 313 -0.49 -18.83 -2.46
CA TRP A 313 -0.80 -17.78 -1.48
C TRP A 313 -2.28 -17.77 -1.08
N GLU A 314 -3.20 -18.14 -1.95
CA GLU A 314 -4.62 -18.35 -1.60
C GLU A 314 -4.79 -19.40 -0.49
N ALA A 315 -3.96 -20.44 -0.46
CA ALA A 315 -3.92 -21.41 0.62
C ALA A 315 -3.55 -20.81 2.00
N LYS A 316 -2.92 -19.61 1.99
CA LYS A 316 -2.52 -18.84 3.17
C LYS A 316 -3.40 -17.61 3.40
N ASP A 317 -4.61 -17.59 2.83
CA ASP A 317 -5.54 -16.46 2.94
C ASP A 317 -5.69 -16.01 4.40
N PRO A 318 -5.51 -14.69 4.69
CA PRO A 318 -5.51 -14.17 6.06
C PRO A 318 -6.85 -14.30 6.76
N ILE A 319 -7.96 -14.11 6.04
CA ILE A 319 -9.32 -14.21 6.60
C ILE A 319 -9.62 -15.66 6.94
N LEU A 320 -9.34 -16.58 6.01
CA LEU A 320 -9.54 -18.00 6.23
C LEU A 320 -8.70 -18.55 7.40
N ARG A 321 -7.47 -18.04 7.55
CA ARG A 321 -6.57 -18.39 8.66
C ARG A 321 -7.17 -18.03 10.01
N LEU A 322 -7.64 -16.78 10.18
CA LEU A 322 -8.24 -16.36 11.45
C LEU A 322 -9.60 -17.03 11.69
N ARG A 323 -10.40 -17.25 10.64
CA ARG A 323 -11.65 -18.00 10.74
C ARG A 323 -11.42 -19.39 11.34
N ARG A 324 -10.48 -20.14 10.80
CA ARG A 324 -10.10 -21.48 11.32
C ARG A 324 -9.69 -21.42 12.78
N HIS A 325 -8.98 -20.36 13.20
CA HIS A 325 -8.60 -20.18 14.59
C HIS A 325 -9.79 -19.92 15.50
N LEU A 326 -10.71 -19.04 15.09
CA LEU A 326 -11.93 -18.73 15.83
C LEU A 326 -12.83 -19.95 16.02
N GLU A 327 -13.06 -20.71 14.95
CA GLU A 327 -13.84 -21.97 14.96
C GLU A 327 -13.19 -23.02 15.88
N ALA A 328 -11.89 -23.28 15.73
CA ALA A 328 -11.16 -24.27 16.53
C ALA A 328 -11.06 -23.90 18.01
N SER A 329 -11.18 -22.62 18.36
CA SER A 329 -11.14 -22.11 19.73
C SER A 329 -12.53 -21.91 20.35
N ASN A 330 -13.61 -22.21 19.64
CA ASN A 330 -15.00 -21.95 20.02
C ASN A 330 -15.24 -20.46 20.40
N HIS A 331 -14.59 -19.56 19.70
CA HIS A 331 -14.74 -18.11 19.91
C HIS A 331 -15.80 -17.49 19.01
N THR A 332 -16.50 -18.30 18.23
CA THR A 332 -17.53 -17.87 17.27
C THR A 332 -18.55 -19.00 17.06
N ASP A 333 -19.69 -18.64 16.51
CA ASP A 333 -20.77 -19.53 16.09
C ASP A 333 -21.30 -19.15 14.70
N GLU A 334 -22.28 -19.90 14.20
CA GLU A 334 -22.92 -19.61 12.90
C GLU A 334 -23.64 -18.29 12.88
N GLY A 335 -24.22 -17.86 14.01
CA GLY A 335 -24.90 -16.57 14.16
C GLY A 335 -23.97 -15.41 13.86
N PHE A 336 -22.75 -15.42 14.42
CA PHE A 336 -21.74 -14.40 14.16
C PHE A 336 -21.40 -14.27 12.67
N PHE A 337 -21.21 -15.38 11.98
CA PHE A 337 -20.89 -15.32 10.54
C PHE A 337 -22.05 -14.82 9.70
N ALA A 338 -23.31 -15.22 10.04
CA ALA A 338 -24.49 -14.75 9.34
C ALA A 338 -24.74 -13.24 9.53
N GLU A 339 -24.54 -12.74 10.75
CA GLU A 339 -24.61 -11.30 11.04
C GLU A 339 -23.56 -10.50 10.27
N LEU A 340 -22.31 -11.01 10.23
CA LEU A 340 -21.22 -10.37 9.50
C LEU A 340 -21.45 -10.38 7.99
N GLU A 341 -22.01 -11.42 7.43
CA GLU A 341 -22.39 -11.48 6.01
C GLU A 341 -23.43 -10.41 5.70
N ALA A 342 -24.48 -10.28 6.52
CA ALA A 342 -25.50 -9.25 6.37
C ALA A 342 -24.91 -7.83 6.45
N GLU A 343 -23.99 -7.59 7.39
CA GLU A 343 -23.26 -6.33 7.52
C GLU A 343 -22.39 -6.04 6.29
N SER A 344 -21.67 -7.03 5.80
CA SER A 344 -20.83 -6.99 4.61
C SER A 344 -21.64 -6.58 3.37
N GLU A 345 -22.82 -7.19 3.16
CA GLU A 345 -23.73 -6.84 2.09
C GLU A 345 -24.31 -5.42 2.24
N ALA A 346 -24.64 -5.01 3.46
CA ALA A 346 -25.11 -3.66 3.74
C ALA A 346 -24.03 -2.62 3.44
N LEU A 347 -22.77 -2.89 3.81
CA LEU A 347 -21.62 -2.02 3.48
C LEU A 347 -21.47 -1.87 1.95
N GLY A 348 -21.49 -2.97 1.22
CA GLY A 348 -21.37 -2.93 -0.25
C GLY A 348 -22.47 -2.10 -0.91
N ARG A 349 -23.73 -2.26 -0.47
CA ARG A 349 -24.84 -1.43 -0.97
C ARG A 349 -24.65 0.04 -0.65
N ARG A 350 -24.33 0.38 0.60
CA ARG A 350 -24.09 1.77 1.04
C ARG A 350 -23.00 2.44 0.21
N VAL A 351 -21.88 1.75 0.03
CA VAL A 351 -20.74 2.28 -0.74
C VAL A 351 -21.13 2.53 -2.20
N ARG A 352 -21.82 1.59 -2.83
CA ARG A 352 -22.27 1.71 -4.22
C ARG A 352 -23.22 2.87 -4.41
N GLU A 353 -24.22 2.99 -3.55
CA GLU A 353 -25.20 4.07 -3.60
C GLU A 353 -24.53 5.43 -3.38
N ALA A 354 -23.66 5.54 -2.38
CA ALA A 354 -22.97 6.77 -2.06
C ALA A 354 -22.06 7.25 -3.21
N VAL A 355 -21.28 6.35 -3.82
CA VAL A 355 -20.39 6.71 -4.94
C VAL A 355 -21.18 7.20 -6.14
N ARG A 356 -22.29 6.54 -6.48
CA ARG A 356 -23.16 6.95 -7.60
C ARG A 356 -23.89 8.27 -7.35
N ALA A 357 -24.11 8.61 -6.09
CA ALA A 357 -24.76 9.87 -5.69
C ALA A 357 -23.77 11.04 -5.55
N MET A 358 -22.45 10.81 -5.64
CA MET A 358 -21.47 11.89 -5.58
C MET A 358 -21.66 12.85 -6.74
N PRO A 359 -21.79 14.15 -6.50
CA PRO A 359 -21.84 15.13 -7.57
C PRO A 359 -20.50 15.19 -8.32
N ASP A 360 -20.58 15.52 -9.60
CA ASP A 360 -19.36 15.87 -10.34
C ASP A 360 -18.71 17.12 -9.72
N PRO A 361 -17.36 17.21 -9.73
CA PRO A 361 -16.68 18.37 -9.20
C PRO A 361 -16.99 19.61 -10.03
N ASP A 362 -17.02 20.77 -9.37
CA ASP A 362 -17.10 22.04 -10.08
C ASP A 362 -15.86 22.18 -10.98
N ARG A 363 -16.10 22.37 -12.27
CA ARG A 363 -15.03 22.52 -13.27
C ARG A 363 -14.13 23.72 -13.01
N PHE A 364 -14.62 24.72 -12.28
CA PHE A 364 -13.86 25.92 -11.92
C PHE A 364 -13.10 25.79 -10.61
N ALA A 365 -13.29 24.72 -9.85
CA ALA A 365 -12.56 24.45 -8.60
C ALA A 365 -11.03 24.41 -8.79
N ILE A 366 -10.52 24.12 -9.99
CA ILE A 366 -9.09 24.13 -10.32
C ILE A 366 -8.46 25.55 -10.19
N PHE A 367 -9.26 26.62 -10.25
CA PHE A 367 -8.81 27.99 -10.08
C PHE A 367 -8.96 28.49 -8.64
N GLU A 368 -9.57 27.70 -7.76
CA GLU A 368 -9.74 28.01 -6.35
C GLU A 368 -8.52 27.57 -5.55
N ASN A 369 -8.22 28.25 -4.49
CA ASN A 369 -7.13 27.89 -3.56
C ASN A 369 -5.72 27.79 -4.19
N VAL A 370 -5.47 28.45 -5.32
CA VAL A 370 -4.14 28.49 -5.96
C VAL A 370 -3.24 29.46 -5.19
N TYR A 371 -3.78 30.61 -4.77
CA TYR A 371 -3.11 31.63 -3.97
C TYR A 371 -4.03 32.03 -2.81
N ALA A 372 -3.43 32.57 -1.74
CA ALA A 372 -4.19 33.08 -0.59
C ALA A 372 -5.03 34.31 -0.97
N ASP A 373 -4.48 35.18 -1.85
CA ASP A 373 -5.13 36.36 -2.37
C ASP A 373 -5.41 36.20 -3.87
N GLY A 374 -6.29 37.04 -4.44
CA GLY A 374 -6.58 37.06 -5.87
C GLY A 374 -5.32 37.26 -6.71
N HIS A 375 -5.23 36.58 -7.85
CA HIS A 375 -4.09 36.66 -8.77
C HIS A 375 -4.53 36.87 -10.21
N ALA A 376 -4.07 37.99 -10.83
CA ALA A 376 -4.54 38.42 -12.14
C ALA A 376 -4.40 37.32 -13.24
N LEU A 377 -3.32 36.51 -13.22
CA LEU A 377 -3.14 35.43 -14.19
C LEU A 377 -4.17 34.33 -14.01
N VAL A 378 -4.47 33.94 -12.77
CA VAL A 378 -5.49 32.92 -12.48
C VAL A 378 -6.88 33.41 -12.89
N ASP A 379 -7.18 34.73 -12.68
CA ASP A 379 -8.44 35.33 -13.12
C ASP A 379 -8.57 35.34 -14.65
N GLU A 380 -7.48 35.63 -15.35
CA GLU A 380 -7.42 35.57 -16.82
C GLU A 380 -7.62 34.14 -17.34
N GLU A 381 -6.92 33.15 -16.78
CA GLU A 381 -7.05 31.77 -17.17
C GLU A 381 -8.47 31.23 -16.88
N ARG A 382 -9.07 31.61 -15.74
CA ARG A 382 -10.47 31.26 -15.42
C ARG A 382 -11.44 31.84 -16.45
N ALA A 383 -11.23 33.09 -16.87
CA ALA A 383 -12.06 33.74 -17.89
C ALA A 383 -11.90 33.06 -19.25
N GLN A 384 -10.68 32.73 -19.66
CA GLN A 384 -10.40 32.00 -20.91
C GLN A 384 -11.06 30.58 -20.88
N PHE A 385 -10.96 29.88 -19.76
CA PHE A 385 -11.59 28.59 -19.57
C PHE A 385 -13.12 28.69 -19.63
N ALA A 386 -13.72 29.72 -19.03
CA ALA A 386 -15.16 29.96 -19.11
C ALA A 386 -15.61 30.18 -20.55
N ALA A 387 -14.88 30.99 -21.32
CA ALA A 387 -15.17 31.23 -22.74
C ALA A 387 -15.05 29.93 -23.58
N TYR A 388 -14.03 29.11 -23.29
CA TYR A 388 -13.84 27.81 -23.93
C TYR A 388 -15.00 26.85 -23.63
N GLN A 389 -15.43 26.75 -22.36
CA GLN A 389 -16.58 25.92 -21.98
C GLN A 389 -17.88 26.40 -22.65
N ALA A 390 -18.10 27.71 -22.73
CA ALA A 390 -19.27 28.29 -23.37
C ALA A 390 -19.33 27.99 -24.88
N SER A 391 -18.18 27.81 -25.55
CA SER A 391 -18.15 27.49 -26.99
C SER A 391 -18.78 26.13 -27.32
N PHE A 392 -18.75 25.15 -26.42
CA PHE A 392 -19.40 23.86 -26.64
C PHE A 392 -20.92 23.89 -26.48
N ALA A 393 -21.46 24.81 -25.68
CA ALA A 393 -22.91 24.95 -25.49
C ALA A 393 -23.66 25.37 -26.78
N THR A 394 -22.97 26.20 -27.59
CA THR A 394 -23.56 26.67 -28.88
C THR A 394 -23.54 25.61 -29.96
N GLU A 395 -22.67 24.62 -29.94
CA GLU A 395 -22.64 23.53 -30.92
C GLU A 395 -23.73 22.45 -30.63
N SER A 396 -24.04 22.21 -29.35
CA SER A 396 -25.08 21.23 -28.98
C SER A 396 -26.50 21.68 -29.25
N GLU A 397 -26.77 22.99 -29.23
CA GLU A 397 -28.10 23.55 -29.58
C GLU A 397 -28.33 23.66 -31.09
N SER A 398 -27.24 23.78 -31.87
CA SER A 398 -27.35 23.87 -33.36
C SER A 398 -27.46 22.52 -34.05
N GLY A 399 -27.15 21.42 -33.38
CA GLY A 399 -27.17 20.07 -33.92
C GLY A 399 -28.53 19.35 -33.89
N PHE A 400 -29.59 19.95 -33.28
CA PHE A 400 -30.90 19.29 -33.14
C PHE A 400 -32.02 19.90 -33.97
N VAL A 401 -31.72 20.79 -34.93
CA VAL A 401 -32.73 21.34 -35.86
C VAL A 401 -32.33 21.07 -37.31
N ALA A 402 -32.33 19.82 -37.72
CA ALA A 402 -32.42 19.45 -39.15
C ALA A 402 -32.75 17.97 -39.26
N GLY A 403 -34.02 17.60 -39.22
CA GLY A 403 -34.43 16.20 -39.48
C GLY A 403 -35.90 15.91 -39.31
N SER A 404 -36.79 16.90 -39.51
CA SER A 404 -38.21 16.65 -39.73
C SER A 404 -38.64 17.28 -41.05
N GLY A 405 -38.57 16.51 -42.11
CA GLY A 405 -39.04 16.94 -43.42
C GLY A 405 -38.98 15.86 -44.47
N GLY A 406 -40.06 15.09 -44.60
CA GLY A 406 -40.61 14.74 -45.90
C GLY A 406 -40.16 13.44 -46.58
N ASN A 407 -41.07 12.60 -46.63
CA ASN A 407 -41.63 11.62 -47.60
C ASN A 407 -41.49 10.17 -47.23
#